data_2c42578139307f04f8640fc8d7922353
#
_entry.id   2c42578139307f04f8640fc8d7922353
#
_cell.length_a   1.000
_cell.length_b   1.000
_cell.length_c   1.000
_cell.angle_alpha   90.00
_cell.angle_beta   90.00
_cell.angle_gamma   90.00
#
_symmetry.space_group_name_H-M   'P 1'
#
loop_
_entity.id
_entity.type
_entity.pdbx_description
1 polymer ?
#
loop_
_entity_poly.entity_id
_entity_poly.type
_entity_poly.pdbx_seq_one_letter_code
_entity_poly.pdbx_strand_id
1 'polypeptide(L)'
;MKKSLNTICYRIFTNLANPTRIAVIEKLIDNPMSVTELATALGQEQSMISHNIKPLIQCNILTSHREGKKHILTVNLEIVAPLFDAIESHAEKFCPVAGKCLNEE
;
A
#
# COMPACT_ATOMS: atom_id res chain seq x y z
N MET A 1 22.66 -3.83 8.24
CA MET A 1 22.32 -3.26 6.94
C MET A 1 23.54 -2.84 6.18
N LYS A 2 23.58 -3.10 4.90
CA LYS A 2 24.72 -2.73 4.04
C LYS A 2 24.77 -1.23 3.74
N LYS A 3 23.63 -0.55 3.83
CA LYS A 3 23.54 0.89 3.61
C LYS A 3 22.88 1.55 4.81
N SER A 4 23.30 2.74 5.12
CA SER A 4 22.66 3.52 6.16
C SER A 4 21.28 3.98 5.68
N LEU A 5 20.34 4.18 6.60
CA LEU A 5 18.97 4.57 6.26
C LEU A 5 18.92 5.93 5.55
N ASN A 6 19.87 6.81 5.78
CA ASN A 6 19.89 8.11 5.11
C ASN A 6 20.42 8.05 3.68
N THR A 7 20.91 6.90 3.24
CA THR A 7 21.35 6.70 1.85
C THR A 7 20.35 5.90 1.01
N ILE A 8 19.29 5.36 1.63
CA ILE A 8 18.24 4.65 0.90
C ILE A 8 17.07 5.60 0.66
N CYS A 9 16.22 5.25 -0.31
CA CYS A 9 15.06 6.07 -0.61
C CYS A 9 14.01 5.95 0.48
N TYR A 10 13.73 7.05 1.17
CA TYR A 10 12.72 7.08 2.23
C TYR A 10 11.30 7.31 1.70
N ARG A 11 11.14 7.49 0.40
CA ARG A 11 9.83 7.73 -0.21
C ARG A 11 8.85 6.59 0.04
N ILE A 12 9.35 5.37 0.21
CA ILE A 12 8.48 4.24 0.52
C ILE A 12 7.66 4.51 1.80
N PHE A 13 8.29 5.09 2.82
CA PHE A 13 7.59 5.41 4.07
C PHE A 13 6.56 6.51 3.86
N THR A 14 6.94 7.56 3.13
CA THR A 14 6.04 8.67 2.82
C THR A 14 4.84 8.19 2.00
N ASN A 15 5.08 7.33 1.01
CA ASN A 15 4.02 6.83 0.15
C ASN A 15 3.09 5.87 0.88
N LEU A 16 3.55 5.20 1.92
CA LEU A 16 2.73 4.28 2.71
C LEU A 16 2.00 4.97 3.87
N ALA A 17 2.43 6.16 4.27
CA ALA A 17 1.85 6.88 5.42
C ALA A 17 0.55 7.58 5.03
N ASN A 18 -0.41 6.81 4.52
CA ASN A 18 -1.69 7.32 4.02
C ASN A 18 -2.74 6.22 4.10
N PRO A 19 -3.83 6.41 4.87
CA PRO A 19 -4.85 5.38 5.06
C PRO A 19 -5.47 4.87 3.74
N THR A 20 -5.70 5.77 2.78
CA THR A 20 -6.28 5.39 1.48
C THR A 20 -5.33 4.47 0.72
N ARG A 21 -4.03 4.76 0.75
CA ARG A 21 -3.04 3.94 0.05
C ARG A 21 -2.88 2.58 0.71
N ILE A 22 -2.93 2.51 2.03
CA ILE A 22 -2.92 1.23 2.75
C ILE A 22 -4.15 0.41 2.39
N ALA A 23 -5.32 1.03 2.34
CA ALA A 23 -6.56 0.35 1.93
C ALA A 23 -6.48 -0.19 0.50
N VAL A 24 -5.88 0.57 -0.41
CA VAL A 24 -5.64 0.15 -1.79
C VAL A 24 -4.78 -1.11 -1.82
N ILE A 25 -3.68 -1.11 -1.09
CA ILE A 25 -2.75 -2.24 -1.06
C ILE A 25 -3.42 -3.47 -0.47
N GLU A 26 -4.11 -3.33 0.65
CA GLU A 26 -4.82 -4.44 1.29
C GLU A 26 -5.85 -5.07 0.35
N LYS A 27 -6.59 -4.24 -0.36
CA LYS A 27 -7.60 -4.73 -1.30
C LYS A 27 -6.98 -5.51 -2.45
N LEU A 28 -5.87 -5.02 -2.98
CA LEU A 28 -5.17 -5.65 -4.09
C LEU A 28 -4.41 -6.92 -3.69
N ILE A 29 -4.05 -7.06 -2.41
CA ILE A 29 -3.47 -8.31 -1.90
C ILE A 29 -4.48 -9.45 -2.08
N ASP A 30 -5.76 -9.18 -1.85
CA ASP A 30 -6.80 -10.19 -1.99
C ASP A 30 -7.00 -10.59 -3.45
N ASN A 31 -7.06 -9.60 -4.35
CA ASN A 31 -7.25 -9.85 -5.79
C ASN A 31 -6.70 -8.70 -6.61
N PRO A 32 -6.00 -8.97 -7.71
CA PRO A 32 -5.69 -7.93 -8.70
C PRO A 32 -6.97 -7.28 -9.21
N MET A 33 -6.93 -5.99 -9.43
CA MET A 33 -8.09 -5.21 -9.89
C MET A 33 -7.67 -4.10 -10.84
N SER A 34 -8.61 -3.70 -11.69
CA SER A 34 -8.47 -2.46 -12.46
C SER A 34 -8.76 -1.27 -11.55
N VAL A 35 -8.41 -0.06 -12.02
CA VAL A 35 -8.69 1.19 -11.28
C VAL A 35 -10.19 1.32 -11.01
N THR A 36 -11.02 1.02 -12.01
CA THR A 36 -12.48 1.11 -11.89
C THR A 36 -13.01 0.15 -10.82
N GLU A 37 -12.55 -1.10 -10.85
CA GLU A 37 -12.95 -2.12 -9.88
C GLU A 37 -12.52 -1.73 -8.46
N LEU A 38 -11.30 -1.23 -8.35
CA LEU A 38 -10.74 -0.82 -7.07
C LEU A 38 -11.51 0.38 -6.48
N ALA A 39 -11.83 1.37 -7.31
CA ALA A 39 -12.60 2.53 -6.90
C ALA A 39 -13.98 2.11 -6.38
N THR A 40 -14.65 1.22 -7.09
CA THR A 40 -15.95 0.67 -6.67
C THR A 40 -15.82 -0.07 -5.34
N ALA A 41 -14.81 -0.92 -5.22
CA ALA A 41 -14.60 -1.73 -4.01
C ALA A 41 -14.34 -0.88 -2.78
N LEU A 42 -13.66 0.26 -2.94
CA LEU A 42 -13.32 1.15 -1.84
C LEU A 42 -14.31 2.30 -1.65
N GLY A 43 -15.32 2.42 -2.53
CA GLY A 43 -16.27 3.51 -2.45
C GLY A 43 -15.65 4.88 -2.68
N GLN A 44 -14.63 4.95 -3.54
CA GLN A 44 -13.89 6.17 -3.85
C GLN A 44 -14.02 6.53 -5.32
N GLU A 45 -13.79 7.80 -5.64
CA GLU A 45 -13.79 8.24 -7.03
C GLU A 45 -12.55 7.72 -7.75
N GLN A 46 -12.67 7.40 -9.05
CA GLN A 46 -11.56 6.93 -9.86
C GLN A 46 -10.38 7.88 -9.87
N SER A 47 -10.64 9.19 -9.92
CA SER A 47 -9.59 10.20 -9.94
C SER A 47 -8.77 10.18 -8.64
N MET A 48 -9.43 9.93 -7.51
CA MET A 48 -8.78 9.80 -6.21
C MET A 48 -7.88 8.57 -6.18
N ILE A 49 -8.41 7.43 -6.66
CA ILE A 49 -7.65 6.18 -6.73
C ILE A 49 -6.46 6.34 -7.67
N SER A 50 -6.67 6.88 -8.86
CA SER A 50 -5.59 7.11 -9.83
C SER A 50 -4.47 7.98 -9.25
N HIS A 51 -4.83 9.01 -8.50
CA HIS A 51 -3.87 9.89 -7.84
C HIS A 51 -3.04 9.13 -6.79
N ASN A 52 -3.67 8.25 -6.02
CA ASN A 52 -3.02 7.52 -4.94
C ASN A 52 -2.18 6.32 -5.41
N ILE A 53 -2.54 5.68 -6.52
CA ILE A 53 -1.76 4.54 -7.03
C ILE A 53 -0.48 4.97 -7.74
N LYS A 54 -0.43 6.17 -8.28
CA LYS A 54 0.72 6.65 -9.04
C LYS A 54 2.03 6.61 -8.24
N PRO A 55 2.10 7.18 -7.02
CA PRO A 55 3.31 7.06 -6.20
C PRO A 55 3.64 5.63 -5.82
N LEU A 56 2.63 4.78 -5.64
CA LEU A 56 2.85 3.38 -5.30
C LEU A 56 3.47 2.60 -6.45
N ILE A 57 3.08 2.91 -7.67
CA ILE A 57 3.69 2.33 -8.88
C ILE A 57 5.13 2.83 -9.02
N GLN A 58 5.37 4.11 -8.77
CA GLN A 58 6.70 4.70 -8.85
C GLN A 58 7.68 4.08 -7.86
N CYS A 59 7.21 3.64 -6.71
CA CYS A 59 8.02 2.96 -5.70
C CYS A 59 8.03 1.43 -5.85
N ASN A 60 7.45 0.90 -6.92
CA ASN A 60 7.36 -0.54 -7.16
C ASN A 60 6.63 -1.33 -6.07
N ILE A 61 5.76 -0.67 -5.33
CA ILE A 61 4.86 -1.31 -4.37
C ILE A 61 3.73 -1.99 -5.14
N LEU A 62 3.23 -1.30 -6.17
CA LEU A 62 2.26 -1.84 -7.11
C LEU A 62 2.89 -1.95 -8.49
N THR A 63 2.42 -2.91 -9.26
CA THR A 63 2.73 -3.01 -10.67
C THR A 63 1.43 -2.95 -11.47
N SER A 64 1.51 -2.47 -12.70
CA SER A 64 0.36 -2.37 -13.58
C SER A 64 0.68 -3.12 -14.87
N HIS A 65 -0.25 -3.94 -15.32
CA HIS A 65 -0.12 -4.61 -16.60
C HIS A 65 -1.43 -4.50 -17.37
N ARG A 66 -1.34 -4.61 -18.67
CA ARG A 66 -2.50 -4.46 -19.54
C ARG A 66 -3.13 -5.81 -19.84
N GLU A 67 -4.44 -5.92 -19.65
CA GLU A 67 -5.23 -7.09 -20.09
C GLU A 67 -6.36 -6.55 -20.97
N GLY A 68 -6.22 -6.71 -22.28
CA GLY A 68 -7.15 -6.13 -23.22
C GLY A 68 -7.15 -4.62 -23.12
N LYS A 69 -8.29 -4.03 -22.78
CA LYS A 69 -8.44 -2.58 -22.60
C LYS A 69 -8.26 -2.12 -21.15
N LYS A 70 -8.08 -3.06 -20.23
CA LYS A 70 -7.96 -2.75 -18.81
C LYS A 70 -6.50 -2.73 -18.36
N HIS A 71 -6.21 -1.83 -17.43
CA HIS A 71 -4.96 -1.84 -16.68
C HIS A 71 -5.21 -2.50 -15.34
N ILE A 72 -4.57 -3.64 -15.12
CA ILE A 72 -4.75 -4.42 -13.89
C ILE A 72 -3.59 -4.10 -12.95
N LEU A 73 -3.94 -3.79 -11.71
CA LEU A 73 -2.99 -3.47 -10.66
C LEU A 73 -2.74 -4.72 -9.82
N THR A 74 -1.47 -4.99 -9.55
CA THR A 74 -1.06 -6.08 -8.67
C THR A 74 -0.08 -5.58 -7.64
N VAL A 75 -0.06 -6.22 -6.48
CA VAL A 75 0.86 -5.89 -5.41
C VAL A 75 2.17 -6.63 -5.62
N ASN A 76 3.28 -5.93 -5.40
CA ASN A 76 4.60 -6.55 -5.38
C ASN A 76 4.79 -7.24 -4.04
N LEU A 77 4.35 -8.51 -3.95
CA LEU A 77 4.35 -9.25 -2.69
C LEU A 77 5.75 -9.52 -2.14
N GLU A 78 6.76 -9.54 -3.00
CA GLU A 78 8.15 -9.70 -2.56
C GLU A 78 8.55 -8.62 -1.56
N ILE A 79 8.06 -7.40 -1.78
CA ILE A 79 8.33 -6.26 -0.90
C ILE A 79 7.26 -6.13 0.18
N VAL A 80 6.00 -6.21 -0.21
CA VAL A 80 4.87 -5.88 0.66
C VAL A 80 4.61 -6.94 1.72
N ALA A 81 4.73 -8.22 1.38
CA ALA A 81 4.41 -9.28 2.34
C ALA A 81 5.27 -9.22 3.59
N PRO A 82 6.62 -9.20 3.50
CA PRO A 82 7.42 -9.12 4.72
C PRO A 82 7.25 -7.79 5.46
N LEU A 83 7.04 -6.70 4.74
CA LEU A 83 6.84 -5.39 5.34
C LEU A 83 5.53 -5.34 6.13
N PHE A 84 4.44 -5.80 5.53
CA PHE A 84 3.14 -5.78 6.19
C PHE A 84 3.05 -6.79 7.32
N ASP A 85 3.71 -7.93 7.21
CA ASP A 85 3.80 -8.91 8.29
C ASP A 85 4.49 -8.29 9.51
N ALA A 86 5.56 -7.54 9.31
CA ALA A 86 6.26 -6.86 10.38
C ALA A 86 5.39 -5.78 11.03
N ILE A 87 4.66 -5.01 10.22
CA ILE A 87 3.76 -3.97 10.71
C ILE A 87 2.61 -4.58 11.50
N GLU A 88 2.03 -5.66 11.00
CA GLU A 88 0.93 -6.36 11.65
C GLU A 88 1.37 -6.92 13.00
N SER A 89 2.54 -7.54 13.05
CA SER A 89 3.12 -8.04 14.28
C SER A 89 3.34 -6.92 15.30
N HIS A 90 3.83 -5.78 14.85
CA HIS A 90 3.99 -4.59 15.69
C HIS A 90 2.65 -4.11 16.22
N ALA A 91 1.64 -4.05 15.35
CA ALA A 91 0.31 -3.58 15.74
C ALA A 91 -0.33 -4.47 16.80
N GLU A 92 -0.17 -5.79 16.68
CA GLU A 92 -0.72 -6.72 17.67
C GLU A 92 -0.14 -6.49 19.06
N LYS A 93 1.14 -6.11 19.12
CA LYS A 93 1.82 -5.90 20.40
C LYS A 93 1.64 -4.50 20.97
N PHE A 94 1.60 -3.48 20.12
CA PHE A 94 1.72 -2.09 20.55
C PHE A 94 0.55 -1.20 20.14
N CYS A 95 -0.34 -1.67 19.28
CA CYS A 95 -1.47 -0.89 18.79
C CYS A 95 -2.77 -1.67 18.97
N PRO A 96 -3.25 -1.84 20.21
CA PRO A 96 -4.44 -2.63 20.47
C PRO A 96 -5.71 -2.05 19.84
N VAL A 97 -5.69 -0.74 19.56
CA VAL A 97 -6.78 -0.06 18.86
C VAL A 97 -6.19 0.58 17.60
N ALA A 98 -6.83 0.36 16.46
CA ALA A 98 -6.37 0.92 15.19
C ALA A 98 -6.12 2.41 15.27
N GLY A 99 -4.93 2.83 14.85
CA GLY A 99 -4.53 4.23 14.87
C GLY A 99 -4.05 4.75 16.24
N LYS A 100 -3.96 3.89 17.26
CA LYS A 100 -3.48 4.28 18.57
C LYS A 100 -2.35 3.39 19.06
N CYS A 101 -1.31 3.99 19.57
CA CYS A 101 -0.19 3.28 20.20
C CYS A 101 -0.51 2.93 21.64
N LEU A 102 0.04 1.83 22.13
CA LEU A 102 -0.14 1.38 23.51
C LEU A 102 0.28 2.43 24.53
N ASN A 103 1.35 3.17 24.23
CA ASN A 103 1.90 4.20 25.14
C ASN A 103 1.39 5.61 24.85
N GLU A 104 0.35 5.74 24.02
CA GLU A 104 -0.24 7.02 23.70
C GLU A 104 -1.13 7.49 24.83
N GLU A 105 -0.98 8.73 25.22
CA GLU A 105 -1.79 9.33 26.31
C GLU A 105 -3.09 9.93 25.78
#